data_b58a597a48500134bae048a9b432d3a5
#
_entry.id   b58a597a48500134bae048a9b432d3a5
#
_cell.length_a   1.000
_cell.length_b   1.000
_cell.length_c   1.000
_cell.angle_alpha   90.00
_cell.angle_beta   90.00
_cell.angle_gamma   90.00
#
_symmetry.space_group_name_H-M   'P 1'
#
loop_
_entity.id
_entity.type
_entity.pdbx_description
1 polymer ?
#
loop_
_entity_poly.entity_id
_entity_poly.type
_entity_poly.pdbx_seq_one_letter_code
_entity_poly.pdbx_strand_id
1 'polypeptide(L)'
;MKKTTTTESVAPGLPGSGESHDTDLPAGGSVEGFDAAGSGSGTEGDAPATGRRKKRRELTPAQRALSLLVRREHSQPELLRKLAARGIEPDAAAEAVERMRDAGWQDDGRFAASLARARATGGHGPLRIEAELATHRLDAGTIAAAFESLAADGEADWPERARDLLERRYDVAAFADDPALRRKAVDFLLRRGFDGETAYGAVRALRGD
;
A
#
# COMPACT_ATOMS: atom_id res chain seq x y z
N MET A 1 23.42 41.34 -43.68
CA MET A 1 22.27 41.22 -44.57
C MET A 1 21.76 39.79 -44.56
N LYS A 2 20.44 39.64 -44.50
CA LYS A 2 19.55 38.46 -44.56
C LYS A 2 19.14 37.97 -43.14
N LYS A 3 18.04 38.40 -42.63
CA LYS A 3 16.58 38.20 -42.81
C LYS A 3 16.10 36.95 -42.05
N THR A 4 15.47 37.25 -40.93
CA THR A 4 14.26 36.75 -40.26
C THR A 4 13.43 35.71 -41.04
N THR A 5 13.01 34.67 -40.36
CA THR A 5 11.68 34.10 -40.60
C THR A 5 11.11 33.58 -39.27
N THR A 6 10.14 34.29 -38.78
CA THR A 6 9.18 33.93 -37.75
C THR A 6 8.22 32.89 -38.35
N THR A 7 8.01 31.81 -37.67
CA THR A 7 6.85 30.93 -37.92
C THR A 7 6.05 30.81 -36.65
N GLU A 8 4.99 31.56 -36.63
CA GLU A 8 3.84 31.50 -35.74
C GLU A 8 3.02 30.27 -36.11
N SER A 9 2.76 29.37 -35.19
CA SER A 9 1.79 28.31 -35.38
C SER A 9 0.78 28.29 -34.26
N VAL A 10 -0.41 28.63 -34.68
CA VAL A 10 -1.70 28.74 -34.07
C VAL A 10 -2.10 27.44 -33.37
N ALA A 11 -2.59 27.56 -32.15
CA ALA A 11 -3.37 26.54 -31.46
C ALA A 11 -4.82 26.50 -31.99
N PRO A 12 -5.48 25.36 -32.01
CA PRO A 12 -6.93 25.31 -31.93
C PRO A 12 -7.40 24.67 -30.62
N GLY A 13 -8.14 25.43 -29.85
CA GLY A 13 -9.56 25.28 -29.55
C GLY A 13 -9.96 24.05 -28.72
N LEU A 14 -10.25 24.29 -27.43
CA LEU A 14 -11.18 23.48 -26.64
C LEU A 14 -12.62 23.70 -27.11
N PRO A 15 -13.48 22.71 -26.99
CA PRO A 15 -14.70 22.84 -26.25
C PRO A 15 -14.85 21.70 -25.24
N GLY A 16 -15.29 21.92 -24.06
CA GLY A 16 -16.60 22.41 -23.60
C GLY A 16 -17.22 21.35 -22.72
N SER A 17 -17.38 21.64 -21.48
CA SER A 17 -18.54 21.41 -20.59
C SER A 17 -19.31 20.09 -20.68
N GLY A 18 -19.56 19.54 -19.50
CA GLY A 18 -20.74 18.69 -19.24
C GLY A 18 -20.44 17.54 -18.34
N GLU A 19 -20.99 17.68 -17.25
CA GLU A 19 -22.03 17.04 -16.48
C GLU A 19 -21.53 16.17 -15.34
N SER A 20 -21.75 16.76 -14.20
CA SER A 20 -21.86 16.09 -12.89
C SER A 20 -22.95 15.02 -12.94
N HIS A 21 -22.62 13.80 -12.58
CA HIS A 21 -23.62 12.81 -12.19
C HIS A 21 -23.39 12.45 -10.73
N ASP A 22 -24.14 13.16 -9.89
CA ASP A 22 -24.59 12.70 -8.59
C ASP A 22 -25.39 11.40 -8.80
N THR A 23 -24.97 10.33 -8.21
CA THR A 23 -25.83 9.17 -8.02
C THR A 23 -25.93 8.88 -6.54
N ASP A 24 -26.98 9.45 -6.02
CA ASP A 24 -27.65 9.23 -4.75
C ASP A 24 -27.84 7.72 -4.47
N LEU A 25 -27.42 7.30 -3.30
CA LEU A 25 -27.71 5.98 -2.73
C LEU A 25 -28.95 6.10 -1.83
N PRO A 26 -30.02 5.35 -2.06
CA PRO A 26 -31.11 5.32 -1.09
C PRO A 26 -30.78 4.34 0.06
N ALA A 27 -30.87 4.87 1.26
CA ALA A 27 -30.94 4.14 2.51
C ALA A 27 -32.33 3.52 2.71
N GLY A 28 -32.34 2.32 3.29
CA GLY A 28 -33.39 1.93 4.23
C GLY A 28 -34.69 1.40 3.64
N GLY A 29 -34.97 0.14 3.88
CA GLY A 29 -36.29 -0.47 3.74
C GLY A 29 -36.40 -1.69 4.64
N SER A 30 -36.75 -1.47 5.90
CA SER A 30 -37.31 -2.49 6.79
C SER A 30 -38.70 -2.84 6.31
N VAL A 31 -38.98 -4.12 6.14
CA VAL A 31 -40.35 -4.61 6.00
C VAL A 31 -40.57 -5.72 7.03
N GLU A 32 -41.40 -5.35 8.02
CA GLU A 32 -42.00 -6.25 8.98
C GLU A 32 -43.12 -7.09 8.34
N GLY A 33 -43.22 -8.33 8.80
CA GLY A 33 -44.42 -9.05 9.19
C GLY A 33 -45.49 -9.33 8.14
N PHE A 34 -45.69 -10.63 7.86
CA PHE A 34 -47.02 -11.13 7.58
C PHE A 34 -47.18 -12.54 8.17
N ASP A 35 -47.94 -12.62 9.29
CA ASP A 35 -48.51 -13.84 9.79
C ASP A 35 -49.69 -14.26 8.92
N ALA A 36 -49.74 -15.51 8.51
CA ALA A 36 -50.99 -16.15 8.15
C ALA A 36 -50.91 -17.65 8.43
N ALA A 37 -51.68 -18.04 9.41
CA ALA A 37 -51.96 -19.43 9.77
C ALA A 37 -52.69 -20.17 8.65
N GLY A 38 -52.26 -21.40 8.40
CA GLY A 38 -52.92 -22.35 7.50
C GLY A 38 -52.65 -23.78 7.93
N SER A 39 -53.54 -24.37 8.69
CA SER A 39 -53.57 -25.79 9.06
C SER A 39 -53.75 -26.69 7.82
N GLY A 40 -52.94 -27.73 7.70
CA GLY A 40 -53.09 -28.81 6.72
C GLY A 40 -52.30 -30.04 7.16
N SER A 41 -53.02 -31.01 7.74
CA SER A 41 -52.54 -32.33 8.11
C SER A 41 -52.22 -33.17 6.86
N GLY A 42 -51.17 -33.99 6.93
CA GLY A 42 -51.08 -35.13 6.01
C GLY A 42 -49.67 -35.67 5.77
N THR A 43 -49.40 -36.77 6.40
CA THR A 43 -48.65 -37.95 5.93
C THR A 43 -47.13 -37.97 6.08
N GLU A 44 -46.73 -38.90 6.90
CA GLU A 44 -45.40 -39.47 7.09
C GLU A 44 -44.71 -39.80 5.76
N GLY A 45 -43.48 -39.39 5.67
CA GLY A 45 -42.54 -39.74 4.63
C GLY A 45 -41.15 -39.55 5.18
N ASP A 46 -40.65 -40.54 5.93
CA ASP A 46 -39.31 -40.71 6.41
C ASP A 46 -38.31 -40.62 5.24
N ALA A 47 -37.51 -39.56 5.21
CA ALA A 47 -36.25 -39.55 4.49
C ALA A 47 -35.24 -38.69 5.28
N PRO A 48 -34.14 -39.29 5.79
CA PRO A 48 -33.12 -38.51 6.43
C PRO A 48 -32.41 -37.66 5.37
N ALA A 49 -32.75 -36.39 5.34
CA ALA A 49 -31.94 -35.40 4.62
C ALA A 49 -30.58 -35.31 5.31
N THR A 50 -29.71 -36.27 5.01
CA THR A 50 -28.28 -36.13 5.27
C THR A 50 -27.78 -34.96 4.45
N GLY A 51 -27.92 -33.78 5.01
CA GLY A 51 -27.22 -32.58 4.54
C GLY A 51 -25.73 -32.89 4.47
N ARG A 52 -25.28 -33.39 3.33
CA ARG A 52 -23.87 -33.47 2.97
C ARG A 52 -23.34 -32.05 3.08
N ARG A 53 -22.86 -31.68 4.28
CA ARG A 53 -21.95 -30.54 4.48
C ARG A 53 -20.87 -30.70 3.41
N LYS A 54 -20.96 -29.95 2.31
CA LYS A 54 -19.91 -29.89 1.29
C LYS A 54 -18.61 -29.67 2.05
N LYS A 55 -17.77 -30.70 2.19
CA LYS A 55 -16.45 -30.61 2.77
C LYS A 55 -15.78 -29.46 2.03
N ARG A 56 -15.55 -28.37 2.72
CA ARG A 56 -14.90 -27.18 2.17
C ARG A 56 -13.58 -27.68 1.62
N ARG A 57 -13.44 -27.69 0.32
CA ARG A 57 -12.27 -28.23 -0.39
C ARG A 57 -11.06 -27.50 0.18
N GLU A 58 -10.20 -28.20 0.88
CA GLU A 58 -8.99 -27.62 1.45
C GLU A 58 -8.13 -27.09 0.31
N LEU A 59 -7.76 -25.82 0.40
CA LEU A 59 -6.91 -25.17 -0.60
C LEU A 59 -5.51 -25.81 -0.58
N THR A 60 -4.97 -26.09 -1.75
CA THR A 60 -3.59 -26.53 -1.89
C THR A 60 -2.61 -25.45 -1.39
N PRO A 61 -1.36 -25.79 -1.03
CA PRO A 61 -0.33 -24.82 -0.66
C PRO A 61 -0.18 -23.69 -1.69
N ALA A 62 -0.16 -24.01 -2.98
CA ALA A 62 -0.10 -23.04 -4.07
C ALA A 62 -1.34 -22.13 -4.12
N GLN A 63 -2.55 -22.68 -3.96
CA GLN A 63 -3.76 -21.86 -3.89
C GLN A 63 -3.79 -20.93 -2.67
N ARG A 64 -3.22 -21.37 -1.54
CA ARG A 64 -3.08 -20.53 -0.35
C ARG A 64 -2.06 -19.41 -0.58
N ALA A 65 -0.92 -19.70 -1.22
CA ALA A 65 0.06 -18.70 -1.60
C ALA A 65 -0.56 -17.65 -2.54
N LEU A 66 -1.22 -18.10 -3.61
CA LEU A 66 -1.91 -17.23 -4.55
C LEU A 66 -2.95 -16.34 -3.85
N SER A 67 -3.73 -16.90 -2.93
CA SER A 67 -4.75 -16.14 -2.19
C SER A 67 -4.17 -15.01 -1.32
N LEU A 68 -2.88 -15.10 -0.94
CA LEU A 68 -2.16 -14.04 -0.26
C LEU A 68 -1.70 -12.97 -1.26
N LEU A 69 -1.10 -13.40 -2.37
CA LEU A 69 -0.56 -12.52 -3.42
C LEU A 69 -1.63 -11.69 -4.13
N VAL A 70 -2.84 -12.21 -4.28
CA VAL A 70 -3.99 -11.46 -4.83
C VAL A 70 -4.35 -10.24 -3.98
N ARG A 71 -4.02 -10.24 -2.68
CA ARG A 71 -4.34 -9.13 -1.77
C ARG A 71 -3.30 -8.03 -1.79
N ARG A 72 -2.02 -8.40 -1.87
CA ARG A 72 -0.86 -7.51 -1.97
C ARG A 72 0.39 -8.30 -2.31
N GLU A 73 1.43 -7.60 -2.71
CA GLU A 73 2.75 -8.19 -2.84
C GLU A 73 3.27 -8.74 -1.50
N HIS A 74 4.01 -9.83 -1.56
CA HIS A 74 4.67 -10.47 -0.43
C HIS A 74 6.07 -10.90 -0.85
N SER A 75 7.06 -10.75 0.06
CA SER A 75 8.38 -11.33 -0.15
C SER A 75 8.33 -12.86 -0.01
N GLN A 76 9.30 -13.56 -0.60
CA GLN A 76 9.42 -15.02 -0.45
C GLN A 76 9.47 -15.44 1.02
N PRO A 77 10.33 -14.85 1.90
CA PRO A 77 10.34 -15.19 3.31
C PRO A 77 9.01 -14.93 4.03
N GLU A 78 8.30 -13.89 3.65
CA GLU A 78 6.98 -13.60 4.22
C GLU A 78 5.94 -14.67 3.83
N LEU A 79 5.92 -15.10 2.57
CA LEU A 79 5.03 -16.16 2.11
C LEU A 79 5.31 -17.47 2.82
N LEU A 80 6.59 -17.90 2.91
CA LEU A 80 6.99 -19.09 3.62
C LEU A 80 6.51 -19.08 5.08
N ARG A 81 6.75 -17.97 5.79
CA ARG A 81 6.29 -17.81 7.18
C ARG A 81 4.77 -17.89 7.29
N LYS A 82 4.03 -17.28 6.36
CA LYS A 82 2.55 -17.29 6.34
C LYS A 82 1.97 -18.66 6.01
N LEU A 83 2.63 -19.44 5.16
CA LEU A 83 2.24 -20.80 4.83
C LEU A 83 2.52 -21.75 6.01
N ALA A 84 3.69 -21.64 6.63
CA ALA A 84 4.04 -22.40 7.84
C ALA A 84 3.06 -22.12 8.99
N ALA A 85 2.67 -20.85 9.21
CA ALA A 85 1.68 -20.49 10.22
C ALA A 85 0.28 -21.08 9.96
N ARG A 86 0.04 -21.66 8.78
CA ARG A 86 -1.19 -22.39 8.40
C ARG A 86 -1.02 -23.90 8.43
N GLY A 87 0.09 -24.38 9.00
CA GLY A 87 0.39 -25.81 9.13
C GLY A 87 0.83 -26.48 7.82
N ILE A 88 1.34 -25.71 6.86
CA ILE A 88 1.92 -26.28 5.64
C ILE A 88 3.37 -26.66 5.91
N GLU A 89 3.70 -27.90 5.59
CA GLU A 89 5.06 -28.42 5.74
C GLU A 89 6.08 -27.58 4.96
N PRO A 90 7.33 -27.43 5.46
CA PRO A 90 8.32 -26.54 4.87
C PRO A 90 8.61 -26.81 3.40
N ASP A 91 8.75 -28.08 3.01
CA ASP A 91 9.04 -28.46 1.62
C ASP A 91 7.88 -28.11 0.69
N ALA A 92 6.64 -28.39 1.10
CA ALA A 92 5.44 -28.04 0.36
C ALA A 92 5.22 -26.52 0.28
N ALA A 93 5.62 -25.78 1.31
CA ALA A 93 5.60 -24.32 1.29
C ALA A 93 6.63 -23.74 0.32
N ALA A 94 7.86 -24.29 0.34
CA ALA A 94 8.94 -23.88 -0.57
C ALA A 94 8.54 -24.12 -2.04
N GLU A 95 8.06 -25.35 -2.35
CA GLU A 95 7.57 -25.67 -3.71
C GLU A 95 6.44 -24.74 -4.15
N ALA A 96 5.50 -24.42 -3.25
CA ALA A 96 4.41 -23.52 -3.58
C ALA A 96 4.89 -22.10 -3.87
N VAL A 97 5.86 -21.58 -3.10
CA VAL A 97 6.43 -20.23 -3.31
C VAL A 97 7.23 -20.20 -4.62
N GLU A 98 8.05 -21.21 -4.89
CA GLU A 98 8.81 -21.31 -6.14
C GLU A 98 7.88 -21.33 -7.35
N ARG A 99 6.80 -22.11 -7.30
CA ARG A 99 5.77 -22.12 -8.35
C ARG A 99 5.11 -20.75 -8.55
N MET A 100 4.91 -19.97 -7.49
CA MET A 100 4.37 -18.59 -7.60
C MET A 100 5.40 -17.66 -8.26
N ARG A 101 6.68 -17.80 -7.94
CA ARG A 101 7.76 -17.05 -8.57
C ARG A 101 7.87 -17.38 -10.06
N ASP A 102 7.93 -18.65 -10.43
CA ASP A 102 8.09 -19.11 -11.81
C ASP A 102 6.89 -18.71 -12.69
N ALA A 103 5.71 -18.65 -12.10
CA ALA A 103 4.50 -18.14 -12.77
C ALA A 103 4.40 -16.60 -12.76
N GLY A 104 5.39 -15.86 -12.22
CA GLY A 104 5.41 -14.39 -12.18
C GLY A 104 4.44 -13.76 -11.18
N TRP A 105 3.77 -14.58 -10.34
CA TRP A 105 2.86 -14.07 -9.30
C TRP A 105 3.61 -13.49 -8.10
N GLN A 106 4.77 -14.04 -7.76
CA GLN A 106 5.63 -13.52 -6.70
C GLN A 106 6.89 -12.92 -7.33
N ASP A 107 7.29 -11.73 -6.83
CA ASP A 107 8.49 -11.03 -7.27
C ASP A 107 8.98 -10.14 -6.12
N ASP A 108 10.23 -10.36 -5.69
CA ASP A 108 10.80 -9.61 -4.56
C ASP A 108 11.12 -8.14 -4.93
N GLY A 109 11.37 -7.83 -6.20
CA GLY A 109 11.57 -6.46 -6.67
C GLY A 109 10.26 -5.66 -6.63
N ARG A 110 9.14 -6.23 -7.14
CA ARG A 110 7.83 -5.60 -7.02
C ARG A 110 7.39 -5.42 -5.58
N PHE A 111 7.66 -6.43 -4.74
CA PHE A 111 7.41 -6.33 -3.29
C PHE A 111 8.21 -5.17 -2.68
N ALA A 112 9.52 -5.07 -2.96
CA ALA A 112 10.39 -4.03 -2.43
C ALA A 112 9.93 -2.63 -2.84
N ALA A 113 9.65 -2.42 -4.13
CA ALA A 113 9.15 -1.15 -4.65
C ALA A 113 7.79 -0.76 -4.03
N SER A 114 6.87 -1.72 -3.90
CA SER A 114 5.56 -1.51 -3.28
C SER A 114 5.68 -1.14 -1.80
N LEU A 115 6.54 -1.84 -1.04
CA LEU A 115 6.78 -1.56 0.37
C LEU A 115 7.45 -0.19 0.56
N ALA A 116 8.49 0.11 -0.23
CA ALA A 116 9.19 1.38 -0.17
C ALA A 116 8.24 2.55 -0.41
N ARG A 117 7.41 2.49 -1.47
CA ARG A 117 6.40 3.51 -1.78
C ARG A 117 5.38 3.67 -0.65
N ALA A 118 4.84 2.57 -0.14
CA ALA A 118 3.88 2.62 0.96
C ALA A 118 4.47 3.26 2.23
N ARG A 119 5.75 3.01 2.53
CA ARG A 119 6.43 3.59 3.69
C ARG A 119 6.77 5.06 3.48
N ALA A 120 7.26 5.45 2.30
CA ALA A 120 7.53 6.84 1.95
C ALA A 120 6.25 7.68 2.04
N THR A 121 5.14 7.20 1.47
CA THR A 121 3.81 7.84 1.58
C THR A 121 3.33 7.90 3.04
N GLY A 122 3.63 6.89 3.85
CA GLY A 122 3.35 6.87 5.29
C GLY A 122 4.27 7.76 6.13
N GLY A 123 5.16 8.53 5.51
CA GLY A 123 6.05 9.49 6.17
C GLY A 123 7.24 8.85 6.89
N HIS A 124 7.75 7.74 6.38
CA HIS A 124 9.01 7.16 6.83
C HIS A 124 10.15 7.63 5.94
N GLY A 125 11.30 7.87 6.56
CA GLY A 125 12.53 8.23 5.87
C GLY A 125 13.30 7.02 5.33
N PRO A 126 14.32 7.27 4.49
CA PRO A 126 15.02 6.21 3.74
C PRO A 126 15.68 5.16 4.65
N LEU A 127 16.30 5.56 5.76
CA LEU A 127 16.99 4.64 6.67
C LEU A 127 16.03 3.61 7.29
N ARG A 128 14.80 4.03 7.61
CA ARG A 128 13.80 3.11 8.15
C ARG A 128 13.24 2.17 7.09
N ILE A 129 13.05 2.68 5.87
CA ILE A 129 12.58 1.87 4.74
C ILE A 129 13.61 0.80 4.41
N GLU A 130 14.87 1.17 4.29
CA GLU A 130 15.99 0.25 4.05
C GLU A 130 16.08 -0.84 5.13
N ALA A 131 16.05 -0.43 6.40
CA ALA A 131 16.08 -1.36 7.53
C ALA A 131 14.90 -2.35 7.50
N GLU A 132 13.70 -1.89 7.12
CA GLU A 132 12.54 -2.77 6.99
C GLU A 132 12.70 -3.76 5.82
N LEU A 133 13.14 -3.29 4.64
CA LEU A 133 13.41 -4.13 3.48
C LEU A 133 14.45 -5.21 3.80
N ALA A 134 15.50 -4.86 4.55
CA ALA A 134 16.52 -5.81 5.00
C ALA A 134 15.94 -6.94 5.87
N THR A 135 14.90 -6.69 6.66
CA THR A 135 14.23 -7.75 7.44
C THR A 135 13.57 -8.82 6.57
N HIS A 136 13.27 -8.49 5.32
CA HIS A 136 12.72 -9.42 4.33
C HIS A 136 13.78 -10.26 3.61
N ARG A 137 15.06 -10.14 4.02
CA ARG A 137 16.22 -10.87 3.46
C ARG A 137 16.40 -10.62 1.95
N LEU A 138 16.05 -9.42 1.50
CA LEU A 138 16.31 -8.99 0.14
C LEU A 138 17.80 -8.66 -0.02
N ASP A 139 18.33 -8.91 -1.19
CA ASP A 139 19.70 -8.50 -1.52
C ASP A 139 19.81 -6.98 -1.71
N ALA A 140 21.04 -6.48 -1.60
CA ALA A 140 21.31 -5.04 -1.70
C ALA A 140 20.90 -4.45 -3.07
N GLY A 141 21.02 -5.23 -4.14
CA GLY A 141 20.62 -4.79 -5.48
C GLY A 141 19.11 -4.59 -5.59
N THR A 142 18.32 -5.52 -5.05
CA THR A 142 16.85 -5.40 -5.00
C THR A 142 16.41 -4.20 -4.17
N ILE A 143 17.08 -3.94 -3.04
CA ILE A 143 16.79 -2.76 -2.20
C ILE A 143 17.14 -1.47 -2.95
N ALA A 144 18.33 -1.39 -3.58
CA ALA A 144 18.74 -0.23 -4.37
C ALA A 144 17.76 0.06 -5.52
N ALA A 145 17.35 -0.96 -6.28
CA ALA A 145 16.38 -0.83 -7.36
C ALA A 145 15.02 -0.30 -6.88
N ALA A 146 14.59 -0.65 -5.65
CA ALA A 146 13.36 -0.09 -5.07
C ALA A 146 13.47 1.41 -4.81
N PHE A 147 14.63 1.90 -4.33
CA PHE A 147 14.87 3.34 -4.16
C PHE A 147 15.03 4.07 -5.49
N GLU A 148 15.65 3.45 -6.51
CA GLU A 148 15.73 4.00 -7.85
C GLU A 148 14.32 4.16 -8.47
N SER A 149 13.43 3.19 -8.24
CA SER A 149 12.03 3.32 -8.67
C SER A 149 11.33 4.50 -7.98
N LEU A 150 11.52 4.70 -6.67
CA LEU A 150 10.98 5.88 -5.97
C LEU A 150 11.51 7.18 -6.57
N ALA A 151 12.79 7.23 -6.92
CA ALA A 151 13.41 8.42 -7.51
C ALA A 151 12.86 8.70 -8.92
N ALA A 152 12.70 7.66 -9.74
CA ALA A 152 12.13 7.77 -11.08
C ALA A 152 10.68 8.28 -11.06
N ASP A 153 9.91 7.92 -10.03
CA ASP A 153 8.53 8.37 -9.83
C ASP A 153 8.44 9.77 -9.15
N GLY A 154 9.58 10.42 -8.86
CA GLY A 154 9.62 11.71 -8.16
C GLY A 154 9.27 11.60 -6.67
N GLU A 155 9.29 10.41 -6.11
CA GLU A 155 8.87 10.17 -4.72
C GLU A 155 10.05 10.14 -3.71
N ALA A 156 11.28 10.41 -4.16
CA ALA A 156 12.48 10.37 -3.33
C ALA A 156 13.01 11.76 -2.92
N ASP A 157 12.21 12.81 -3.00
CA ASP A 157 12.60 14.11 -2.43
C ASP A 157 12.44 14.09 -0.89
N TRP A 158 13.45 13.52 -0.23
CA TRP A 158 13.44 13.35 1.22
C TRP A 158 13.43 14.68 1.99
N PRO A 159 14.17 15.73 1.58
CA PRO A 159 14.07 17.06 2.16
C PRO A 159 12.67 17.65 2.12
N GLU A 160 11.98 17.57 0.98
CA GLU A 160 10.61 18.06 0.84
C GLU A 160 9.64 17.25 1.70
N ARG A 161 9.72 15.92 1.65
CA ARG A 161 8.89 15.04 2.48
C ARG A 161 9.08 15.28 3.98
N ALA A 162 10.29 15.59 4.40
CA ALA A 162 10.57 15.93 5.80
C ALA A 162 9.90 17.26 6.20
N ARG A 163 9.96 18.30 5.34
CA ARG A 163 9.27 19.58 5.56
C ARG A 163 7.75 19.39 5.66
N ASP A 164 7.15 18.70 4.70
CA ASP A 164 5.72 18.40 4.67
C ASP A 164 5.23 17.70 5.95
N LEU A 165 6.05 16.78 6.48
CA LEU A 165 5.73 16.09 7.72
C LEU A 165 5.74 17.02 8.93
N LEU A 166 6.68 17.96 8.98
CA LEU A 166 6.77 18.94 10.05
C LEU A 166 5.62 19.93 9.98
N GLU A 167 5.29 20.45 8.80
CA GLU A 167 4.17 21.39 8.57
C GLU A 167 2.82 20.82 9.00
N ARG A 168 2.62 19.52 8.70
CA ARG A 168 1.38 18.84 9.11
C ARG A 168 1.27 18.57 10.61
N ARG A 169 2.40 18.58 11.34
CA ARG A 169 2.44 18.15 12.73
C ARG A 169 2.68 19.27 13.73
N TYR A 170 3.38 20.31 13.33
CA TYR A 170 3.83 21.37 14.21
C TYR A 170 3.37 22.74 13.69
N ASP A 171 3.21 23.67 14.61
CA ASP A 171 3.18 25.08 14.24
C ASP A 171 4.61 25.54 13.89
N VAL A 172 4.90 25.56 12.59
CA VAL A 172 6.23 25.87 12.10
C VAL A 172 6.61 27.33 12.30
N ALA A 173 5.65 28.24 12.47
CA ALA A 173 5.92 29.63 12.80
C ALA A 173 6.63 29.76 14.15
N ALA A 174 6.32 28.90 15.10
CA ALA A 174 6.99 28.86 16.40
C ALA A 174 8.45 28.37 16.33
N PHE A 175 8.92 27.87 15.20
CA PHE A 175 10.32 27.42 15.06
C PHE A 175 11.31 28.58 15.17
N ALA A 176 10.91 29.81 14.86
CA ALA A 176 11.77 30.99 15.04
C ALA A 176 12.21 31.15 16.50
N ASP A 177 11.28 31.04 17.43
CA ASP A 177 11.47 31.46 18.82
C ASP A 177 11.59 30.28 19.81
N ASP A 178 11.21 29.05 19.43
CA ASP A 178 11.23 27.88 20.35
C ASP A 178 12.32 26.84 19.98
N PRO A 179 13.52 26.91 20.61
CA PRO A 179 14.56 25.91 20.41
C PRO A 179 14.19 24.50 20.88
N ALA A 180 13.28 24.38 21.87
CA ALA A 180 12.85 23.07 22.37
C ALA A 180 11.93 22.40 21.36
N LEU A 181 11.05 23.17 20.72
CA LEU A 181 10.18 22.67 19.65
C LEU A 181 11.01 22.18 18.45
N ARG A 182 12.06 22.95 18.03
CA ARG A 182 12.99 22.54 16.97
C ARG A 182 13.65 21.19 17.28
N ARG A 183 14.15 21.01 18.50
CA ARG A 183 14.75 19.73 18.92
C ARG A 183 13.75 18.59 18.83
N LYS A 184 12.52 18.79 19.30
CA LYS A 184 11.45 17.79 19.19
C LYS A 184 11.12 17.42 17.73
N ALA A 185 11.16 18.40 16.83
CA ALA A 185 10.93 18.21 15.40
C ALA A 185 12.05 17.38 14.76
N VAL A 186 13.32 17.70 15.06
CA VAL A 186 14.47 16.90 14.60
C VAL A 186 14.36 15.47 15.13
N ASP A 187 14.15 15.28 16.43
CA ASP A 187 14.02 13.95 17.04
C ASP A 187 12.85 13.14 16.43
N PHE A 188 11.78 13.81 16.06
CA PHE A 188 10.66 13.17 15.38
C PHE A 188 11.09 12.63 14.01
N LEU A 189 11.79 13.42 13.18
CA LEU A 189 12.26 12.99 11.86
C LEU A 189 13.29 11.86 11.98
N LEU A 190 14.24 11.96 12.93
CA LEU A 190 15.22 10.89 13.16
C LEU A 190 14.54 9.57 13.54
N ARG A 191 13.53 9.60 14.42
CA ARG A 191 12.73 8.38 14.73
C ARG A 191 11.93 7.85 13.55
N ARG A 192 11.60 8.71 12.58
CA ARG A 192 10.95 8.31 11.33
C ARG A 192 11.92 7.72 10.31
N GLY A 193 13.24 7.81 10.58
CA GLY A 193 14.31 7.25 9.74
C GLY A 193 14.79 8.20 8.65
N PHE A 194 14.60 9.51 8.83
CA PHE A 194 15.36 10.50 8.07
C PHE A 194 16.76 10.60 8.65
N ASP A 195 17.77 10.87 7.80
CA ASP A 195 19.12 11.15 8.26
C ASP A 195 19.23 12.52 8.94
N GLY A 196 20.37 12.75 9.62
CA GLY A 196 20.56 13.98 10.36
C GLY A 196 20.59 15.22 9.46
N GLU A 197 21.21 15.13 8.28
CA GLU A 197 21.31 16.26 7.35
C GLU A 197 19.91 16.70 6.90
N THR A 198 19.10 15.74 6.46
CA THR A 198 17.70 15.97 6.07
C THR A 198 16.87 16.52 7.23
N ALA A 199 17.00 15.94 8.43
CA ALA A 199 16.21 16.35 9.59
C ALA A 199 16.54 17.79 10.05
N TYR A 200 17.82 18.13 10.18
CA TYR A 200 18.24 19.49 10.54
C TYR A 200 17.99 20.49 9.41
N GLY A 201 18.17 20.07 8.15
CA GLY A 201 17.89 20.89 6.97
C GLY A 201 16.42 21.29 6.88
N ALA A 202 15.51 20.35 7.09
CA ALA A 202 14.06 20.61 7.08
C ALA A 202 13.65 21.64 8.16
N VAL A 203 14.15 21.47 9.40
CA VAL A 203 13.84 22.41 10.49
C VAL A 203 14.43 23.80 10.22
N ARG A 204 15.64 23.88 9.65
CA ARG A 204 16.27 25.14 9.28
C ARG A 204 15.50 25.87 8.19
N ALA A 205 15.12 25.14 7.12
CA ALA A 205 14.33 25.71 6.03
C ALA A 205 12.98 26.28 6.50
N LEU A 206 12.32 25.63 7.45
CA LEU A 206 11.04 26.09 8.01
C LEU A 206 11.19 27.22 9.05
N ARG A 207 12.40 27.45 9.55
CA ARG A 207 12.70 28.58 10.42
C ARG A 207 12.84 29.89 9.64
N GLY A 208 13.09 29.82 8.32
CA GLY A 208 13.26 30.98 7.44
C GLY A 208 14.69 31.51 7.41
N ASP A 209 15.69 30.65 7.69
CA ASP A 209 17.14 30.97 7.58
C ASP A 209 17.68 30.55 6.21
#